data_6e4f08b391ec559badc80cffe54f61d8
#
_entry.id   6e4f08b391ec559badc80cffe54f61d8
#
_cell.length_a   1.000
_cell.length_b   1.000
_cell.length_c   1.000
_cell.angle_alpha   90.00
_cell.angle_beta   90.00
_cell.angle_gamma   90.00
#
_symmetry.space_group_name_H-M   'P 1'
#
loop_
_entity.id
_entity.type
_entity.pdbx_description
1 polymer ?
#
loop_
_entity_poly.entity_id
_entity_poly.type
_entity_poly.pdbx_seq_one_letter_code
_entity_poly.pdbx_strand_id
1 'polypeptide(L)'
;MKKLRVAVIGAGFWGRNHLRVLKDLPEADLVAVCDVNRERVDSASRRYGIRSYVNSDDLYRKEDVDAVTICVWSAELYSESIKALNAGKHIFVEKPMASQSKEAEEILETAKSQNLYLTVGFIERFNPAVRRLKKAIDDGKIGEPVSATGKRVSKWPERLGDIGVVKDTAIHDIDLMRFIFNEDPITVYARAGRLRHRRFEDYVQVMLTFPDGKSAFLEANWLTPYKVRQLIVTGSEAIITVDYITQEIKIDTSNQTLIPRYRWEEPLKMELKHFVDSVLNNDSFLVTGMDGVKALKIAEAILESAEKNKLLELDL
;
A
#
# COMPACT_ATOMS: atom_id res chain seq x y z
N MET A 1 -18.35 21.28 -11.48
CA MET A 1 -16.92 21.06 -11.11
C MET A 1 -16.31 20.13 -12.15
N LYS A 2 -15.04 20.33 -12.50
CA LYS A 2 -14.30 19.41 -13.37
C LYS A 2 -14.14 18.08 -12.62
N LYS A 3 -14.44 16.96 -13.29
CA LYS A 3 -14.24 15.61 -12.76
C LYS A 3 -13.03 15.00 -13.40
N LEU A 4 -12.28 14.18 -12.63
CA LEU A 4 -11.19 13.37 -13.15
C LEU A 4 -11.76 12.16 -13.89
N ARG A 5 -11.43 12.00 -15.16
CA ARG A 5 -11.84 10.84 -15.96
C ARG A 5 -10.90 9.68 -15.70
N VAL A 6 -11.41 8.64 -15.02
CA VAL A 6 -10.61 7.53 -14.51
C VAL A 6 -11.04 6.20 -15.12
N ALA A 7 -10.08 5.35 -15.46
CA ALA A 7 -10.32 3.96 -15.78
C ALA A 7 -9.62 3.02 -14.78
N VAL A 8 -10.10 1.78 -14.70
CA VAL A 8 -9.53 0.74 -13.84
C VAL A 8 -8.94 -0.36 -14.70
N ILE A 9 -7.66 -0.66 -14.51
CA ILE A 9 -6.92 -1.76 -15.15
C ILE A 9 -6.82 -2.92 -14.17
N GLY A 10 -7.44 -4.05 -14.49
CA GLY A 10 -7.65 -5.19 -13.60
C GLY A 10 -9.01 -5.14 -12.91
N ALA A 11 -9.89 -6.11 -13.20
CA ALA A 11 -11.21 -6.28 -12.58
C ALA A 11 -11.27 -7.46 -11.59
N GLY A 12 -10.12 -7.77 -10.98
CA GLY A 12 -9.98 -8.76 -9.91
C GLY A 12 -10.61 -8.32 -8.59
N PHE A 13 -10.13 -8.86 -7.46
CA PHE A 13 -10.65 -8.53 -6.14
C PHE A 13 -10.49 -7.03 -5.83
N TRP A 14 -9.28 -6.48 -5.95
CA TRP A 14 -9.02 -5.06 -5.68
C TRP A 14 -9.64 -4.17 -6.74
N GLY A 15 -9.52 -4.48 -8.03
CA GLY A 15 -10.12 -3.66 -9.08
C GLY A 15 -11.63 -3.49 -8.93
N ARG A 16 -12.36 -4.51 -8.46
CA ARG A 16 -13.80 -4.37 -8.15
C ARG A 16 -14.08 -3.40 -7.01
N ASN A 17 -13.20 -3.33 -6.01
CA ASN A 17 -13.32 -2.33 -4.95
C ASN A 17 -13.01 -0.93 -5.46
N HIS A 18 -11.99 -0.77 -6.32
CA HIS A 18 -11.68 0.51 -6.99
C HIS A 18 -12.84 0.99 -7.85
N LEU A 19 -13.41 0.11 -8.68
CA LEU A 19 -14.61 0.43 -9.50
C LEU A 19 -15.77 0.94 -8.64
N ARG A 20 -16.06 0.27 -7.53
CA ARG A 20 -17.14 0.66 -6.60
C ARG A 20 -16.87 2.03 -6.00
N VAL A 21 -15.68 2.23 -5.45
CA VAL A 21 -15.32 3.49 -4.77
C VAL A 21 -15.29 4.65 -5.76
N LEU A 22 -14.61 4.49 -6.90
CA LEU A 22 -14.53 5.55 -7.93
C LEU A 22 -15.90 5.93 -8.49
N LYS A 23 -16.83 4.97 -8.63
CA LYS A 23 -18.20 5.27 -9.07
C LYS A 23 -18.95 6.13 -8.06
N ASP A 24 -18.67 5.97 -6.77
CA ASP A 24 -19.34 6.69 -5.69
C ASP A 24 -18.67 8.05 -5.36
N LEU A 25 -17.48 8.35 -5.92
CA LEU A 25 -16.79 9.62 -5.71
C LEU A 25 -17.35 10.70 -6.65
N PRO A 26 -17.90 11.82 -6.12
CA PRO A 26 -18.45 12.88 -6.94
C PRO A 26 -17.43 13.56 -7.86
N GLU A 27 -16.16 13.59 -7.45
CA GLU A 27 -15.04 14.22 -8.15
C GLU A 27 -14.47 13.33 -9.27
N ALA A 28 -14.82 12.03 -9.30
CA ALA A 28 -14.40 11.10 -10.34
C ALA A 28 -15.50 10.89 -11.40
N ASP A 29 -15.06 10.67 -12.64
CA ASP A 29 -15.87 10.15 -13.74
C ASP A 29 -15.27 8.80 -14.14
N LEU A 30 -15.86 7.71 -13.64
CA LEU A 30 -15.44 6.35 -13.98
C LEU A 30 -15.93 6.03 -15.41
N VAL A 31 -15.00 5.99 -16.38
CA VAL A 31 -15.34 5.88 -17.81
C VAL A 31 -15.14 4.48 -18.38
N ALA A 32 -14.15 3.72 -17.92
CA ALA A 32 -13.83 2.42 -18.49
C ALA A 32 -13.23 1.44 -17.49
N VAL A 33 -13.24 0.16 -17.86
CA VAL A 33 -12.55 -0.95 -17.18
C VAL A 33 -11.84 -1.83 -18.20
N CYS A 34 -10.64 -2.32 -17.84
CA CYS A 34 -9.89 -3.29 -18.61
C CYS A 34 -9.51 -4.49 -17.75
N ASP A 35 -9.69 -5.70 -18.26
CA ASP A 35 -9.18 -6.96 -17.70
C ASP A 35 -9.12 -7.99 -18.83
N VAL A 36 -8.10 -8.83 -18.87
CA VAL A 36 -7.96 -9.91 -19.87
C VAL A 36 -9.14 -10.90 -19.84
N ASN A 37 -9.86 -10.99 -18.72
CA ASN A 37 -11.04 -11.80 -18.58
C ASN A 37 -12.29 -11.04 -19.06
N ARG A 38 -12.82 -11.42 -20.23
CA ARG A 38 -14.00 -10.83 -20.86
C ARG A 38 -15.22 -10.79 -19.93
N GLU A 39 -15.50 -11.85 -19.20
CA GLU A 39 -16.68 -11.93 -18.32
C GLU A 39 -16.63 -10.90 -17.20
N ARG A 40 -15.43 -10.64 -16.64
CA ARG A 40 -15.25 -9.63 -15.59
C ARG A 40 -15.52 -8.23 -16.10
N VAL A 41 -14.98 -7.87 -17.25
CA VAL A 41 -15.17 -6.52 -17.81
C VAL A 41 -16.60 -6.30 -18.27
N ASP A 42 -17.27 -7.31 -18.86
CA ASP A 42 -18.65 -7.22 -19.28
C ASP A 42 -19.62 -7.11 -18.08
N SER A 43 -19.30 -7.82 -16.98
CA SER A 43 -20.05 -7.68 -15.71
C SER A 43 -19.90 -6.28 -15.11
N ALA A 44 -18.67 -5.74 -15.07
CA ALA A 44 -18.41 -4.40 -14.57
C ALA A 44 -19.05 -3.32 -15.45
N SER A 45 -18.97 -3.48 -16.78
CA SER A 45 -19.59 -2.59 -17.76
C SER A 45 -21.10 -2.47 -17.54
N ARG A 46 -21.79 -3.61 -17.44
CA ARG A 46 -23.24 -3.63 -17.17
C ARG A 46 -23.61 -3.01 -15.82
N ARG A 47 -22.80 -3.31 -14.77
CA ARG A 47 -23.08 -2.83 -13.41
C ARG A 47 -22.92 -1.32 -13.26
N TYR A 48 -21.89 -0.74 -13.87
CA TYR A 48 -21.51 0.66 -13.66
C TYR A 48 -21.86 1.58 -14.84
N GLY A 49 -22.32 1.03 -15.98
CA GLY A 49 -22.63 1.79 -17.19
C GLY A 49 -21.38 2.40 -17.83
N ILE A 50 -20.27 1.63 -17.86
CA ILE A 50 -18.96 2.06 -18.36
C ILE A 50 -18.51 1.20 -19.52
N ARG A 51 -17.49 1.66 -20.28
CA ARG A 51 -16.93 0.88 -21.40
C ARG A 51 -16.01 -0.23 -20.89
N SER A 52 -15.95 -1.33 -21.62
CA SER A 52 -15.15 -2.50 -21.29
C SER A 52 -14.12 -2.82 -22.36
N TYR A 53 -12.92 -3.18 -21.93
CA TYR A 53 -11.78 -3.52 -22.77
C TYR A 53 -11.10 -4.79 -22.25
N VAL A 54 -10.52 -5.57 -23.16
CA VAL A 54 -9.68 -6.73 -22.81
C VAL A 54 -8.20 -6.46 -23.06
N ASN A 55 -7.86 -5.30 -23.61
CA ASN A 55 -6.53 -4.83 -23.86
C ASN A 55 -6.42 -3.35 -23.45
N SER A 56 -5.43 -3.01 -22.64
CA SER A 56 -5.23 -1.65 -22.12
C SER A 56 -4.83 -0.66 -23.20
N ASP A 57 -4.07 -1.07 -24.23
CA ASP A 57 -3.69 -0.19 -25.35
C ASP A 57 -4.93 0.25 -26.14
N ASP A 58 -5.92 -0.64 -26.29
CA ASP A 58 -7.19 -0.31 -26.93
C ASP A 58 -7.97 0.72 -26.12
N LEU A 59 -7.96 0.60 -24.79
CA LEU A 59 -8.56 1.56 -23.88
C LEU A 59 -7.90 2.93 -24.05
N TYR A 60 -6.57 3.00 -24.00
CA TYR A 60 -5.84 4.26 -24.09
C TYR A 60 -6.02 4.97 -25.44
N ARG A 61 -6.20 4.22 -26.54
CA ARG A 61 -6.45 4.79 -27.87
C ARG A 61 -7.88 5.31 -28.07
N LYS A 62 -8.86 4.65 -27.44
CA LYS A 62 -10.29 4.86 -27.73
C LYS A 62 -10.99 5.73 -26.69
N GLU A 63 -10.41 5.85 -25.50
CA GLU A 63 -11.03 6.58 -24.39
C GLU A 63 -10.20 7.83 -24.04
N ASP A 64 -10.93 8.90 -23.83
CA ASP A 64 -10.36 10.10 -23.23
C ASP A 64 -10.33 9.92 -21.69
N VAL A 65 -9.18 9.48 -21.17
CA VAL A 65 -8.93 9.18 -19.75
C VAL A 65 -7.81 10.08 -19.26
N ASP A 66 -7.96 10.70 -18.10
CA ASP A 66 -6.93 11.51 -17.46
C ASP A 66 -5.98 10.62 -16.62
N ALA A 67 -6.56 9.64 -15.91
CA ALA A 67 -5.85 8.80 -14.94
C ALA A 67 -6.34 7.36 -14.93
N VAL A 68 -5.48 6.44 -14.46
CA VAL A 68 -5.85 5.04 -14.27
C VAL A 68 -5.46 4.52 -12.90
N THR A 69 -6.26 3.57 -12.37
CA THR A 69 -5.86 2.75 -11.25
C THR A 69 -5.51 1.35 -11.73
N ILE A 70 -4.32 0.85 -11.37
CA ILE A 70 -3.76 -0.41 -11.87
C ILE A 70 -3.80 -1.45 -10.76
N CYS A 71 -4.66 -2.47 -10.93
CA CYS A 71 -4.99 -3.51 -9.94
C CYS A 71 -4.82 -4.91 -10.51
N VAL A 72 -3.75 -5.12 -11.27
CA VAL A 72 -3.41 -6.41 -11.89
C VAL A 72 -2.55 -7.29 -10.97
N TRP A 73 -2.11 -8.46 -11.43
CA TRP A 73 -1.13 -9.28 -10.72
C TRP A 73 0.21 -8.56 -10.59
N SER A 74 0.97 -8.90 -9.54
CA SER A 74 2.23 -8.22 -9.26
C SER A 74 3.22 -8.31 -10.41
N ALA A 75 3.23 -9.43 -11.13
CA ALA A 75 4.06 -9.61 -12.32
C ALA A 75 3.71 -8.66 -13.50
N GLU A 76 2.48 -8.14 -13.53
CA GLU A 76 2.00 -7.28 -14.62
C GLU A 76 1.95 -5.78 -14.23
N LEU A 77 2.19 -5.44 -12.96
CA LEU A 77 2.11 -4.05 -12.48
C LEU A 77 3.10 -3.14 -13.20
N TYR A 78 4.34 -3.61 -13.41
CA TYR A 78 5.35 -2.85 -14.13
C TYR A 78 4.92 -2.58 -15.58
N SER A 79 4.58 -3.62 -16.33
CA SER A 79 4.24 -3.48 -17.75
C SER A 79 3.04 -2.58 -17.99
N GLU A 80 1.98 -2.73 -17.18
CA GLU A 80 0.77 -1.90 -17.29
C GLU A 80 1.02 -0.45 -16.83
N SER A 81 1.89 -0.23 -15.83
CA SER A 81 2.29 1.11 -15.39
C SER A 81 3.03 1.86 -16.50
N ILE A 82 4.01 1.22 -17.13
CA ILE A 82 4.77 1.81 -18.23
C ILE A 82 3.87 2.12 -19.44
N LYS A 83 2.94 1.22 -19.81
CA LYS A 83 1.96 1.49 -20.87
C LYS A 83 1.09 2.71 -20.56
N ALA A 84 0.58 2.82 -19.35
CA ALA A 84 -0.26 3.93 -18.93
C ALA A 84 0.50 5.26 -18.96
N LEU A 85 1.73 5.28 -18.43
CA LEU A 85 2.60 6.46 -18.46
C LEU A 85 2.93 6.87 -19.88
N ASN A 86 3.31 5.93 -20.77
CA ASN A 86 3.60 6.20 -22.18
C ASN A 86 2.36 6.68 -22.95
N ALA A 87 1.17 6.37 -22.49
CA ALA A 87 -0.09 6.92 -22.99
C ALA A 87 -0.44 8.30 -22.37
N GLY A 88 0.45 8.88 -21.55
CA GLY A 88 0.26 10.19 -20.93
C GLY A 88 -0.76 10.20 -19.79
N LYS A 89 -0.94 9.07 -19.06
CA LYS A 89 -1.94 8.96 -18.02
C LYS A 89 -1.30 9.06 -16.63
N HIS A 90 -1.95 9.82 -15.72
CA HIS A 90 -1.64 9.76 -14.30
C HIS A 90 -1.96 8.39 -13.76
N ILE A 91 -1.16 7.84 -12.84
CA ILE A 91 -1.35 6.49 -12.34
C ILE A 91 -1.44 6.39 -10.81
N PHE A 92 -2.39 5.58 -10.38
CA PHE A 92 -2.42 4.93 -9.08
C PHE A 92 -2.07 3.46 -9.32
N VAL A 93 -1.00 2.96 -8.75
CA VAL A 93 -0.59 1.57 -8.87
C VAL A 93 -0.76 0.84 -7.53
N GLU A 94 -1.39 -0.35 -7.55
CA GLU A 94 -1.50 -1.18 -6.35
C GLU A 94 -0.13 -1.67 -5.88
N LYS A 95 -0.04 -1.94 -4.56
CA LYS A 95 1.15 -2.52 -3.97
C LYS A 95 1.25 -4.05 -4.28
N PRO A 96 2.48 -4.58 -4.35
CA PRO A 96 3.74 -3.87 -4.46
C PRO A 96 3.82 -3.16 -5.79
N MET A 97 4.42 -1.98 -5.85
CA MET A 97 4.45 -1.12 -7.05
C MET A 97 4.95 -1.85 -8.31
N ALA A 98 5.81 -2.86 -8.13
CA ALA A 98 6.33 -3.77 -9.14
C ALA A 98 6.80 -5.08 -8.50
N SER A 99 7.28 -6.03 -9.29
CA SER A 99 7.86 -7.27 -8.77
C SER A 99 9.25 -7.07 -8.15
N GLN A 100 10.00 -6.08 -8.66
CA GLN A 100 11.36 -5.75 -8.23
C GLN A 100 11.53 -4.24 -8.05
N SER A 101 12.44 -3.85 -7.15
CA SER A 101 12.73 -2.43 -6.88
C SER A 101 13.24 -1.69 -8.12
N LYS A 102 14.05 -2.34 -8.96
CA LYS A 102 14.52 -1.76 -10.23
C LYS A 102 13.38 -1.40 -11.18
N GLU A 103 12.37 -2.26 -11.30
CA GLU A 103 11.16 -1.97 -12.10
C GLU A 103 10.39 -0.78 -11.52
N ALA A 104 10.31 -0.69 -10.18
CA ALA A 104 9.67 0.44 -9.51
C ALA A 104 10.44 1.76 -9.73
N GLU A 105 11.78 1.72 -9.75
CA GLU A 105 12.61 2.88 -10.13
C GLU A 105 12.32 3.33 -11.57
N GLU A 106 12.21 2.41 -12.52
CA GLU A 106 11.89 2.72 -13.92
C GLU A 106 10.49 3.36 -14.07
N ILE A 107 9.49 2.86 -13.32
CA ILE A 107 8.15 3.48 -13.29
C ILE A 107 8.25 4.92 -12.76
N LEU A 108 8.98 5.12 -11.65
CA LEU A 108 9.14 6.44 -11.03
C LEU A 108 9.83 7.43 -11.99
N GLU A 109 10.93 7.03 -12.63
CA GLU A 109 11.67 7.88 -13.56
C GLU A 109 10.82 8.18 -14.83
N THR A 110 10.06 7.21 -15.33
CA THR A 110 9.14 7.43 -16.46
C THR A 110 8.07 8.45 -16.08
N ALA A 111 7.45 8.33 -14.91
CA ALA A 111 6.45 9.29 -14.44
C ALA A 111 7.04 10.70 -14.31
N LYS A 112 8.24 10.84 -13.71
CA LYS A 112 8.95 12.11 -13.56
C LYS A 112 9.28 12.74 -14.91
N SER A 113 9.85 11.96 -15.84
CA SER A 113 10.28 12.45 -17.15
C SER A 113 9.13 12.99 -18.00
N GLN A 114 7.93 12.46 -17.78
CA GLN A 114 6.70 12.86 -18.46
C GLN A 114 5.84 13.85 -17.66
N ASN A 115 6.29 14.27 -16.47
CA ASN A 115 5.55 15.15 -15.58
C ASN A 115 4.15 14.62 -15.25
N LEU A 116 4.06 13.29 -14.98
CA LEU A 116 2.85 12.61 -14.63
C LEU A 116 2.79 12.29 -13.12
N TYR A 117 1.61 12.32 -12.57
CA TYR A 117 1.36 11.93 -11.18
C TYR A 117 1.43 10.41 -11.03
N LEU A 118 2.13 9.97 -9.99
CA LEU A 118 2.29 8.57 -9.59
C LEU A 118 2.10 8.45 -8.09
N THR A 119 1.18 7.58 -7.67
CA THR A 119 1.00 7.17 -6.27
C THR A 119 0.86 5.65 -6.16
N VAL A 120 1.17 5.11 -4.98
CA VAL A 120 1.15 3.66 -4.70
C VAL A 120 0.08 3.34 -3.65
N GLY A 121 -0.58 2.21 -3.79
CA GLY A 121 -1.68 1.75 -2.95
C GLY A 121 -1.27 1.32 -1.55
N PHE A 122 -0.65 2.21 -0.76
CA PHE A 122 -0.38 1.98 0.66
C PHE A 122 -1.56 2.44 1.52
N ILE A 123 -2.65 1.70 1.38
CA ILE A 123 -3.96 1.97 1.98
C ILE A 123 -3.90 2.26 3.48
N GLU A 124 -2.94 1.67 4.22
CA GLU A 124 -2.88 1.86 5.67
C GLU A 124 -2.43 3.26 6.09
N ARG A 125 -1.75 4.03 5.24
CA ARG A 125 -1.51 5.46 5.51
C ARG A 125 -2.81 6.28 5.50
N PHE A 126 -3.88 5.76 4.91
CA PHE A 126 -5.22 6.36 4.89
C PHE A 126 -6.14 5.78 5.98
N ASN A 127 -5.68 4.79 6.74
CA ASN A 127 -6.43 4.28 7.87
C ASN A 127 -6.56 5.35 8.96
N PRO A 128 -7.79 5.74 9.36
CA PRO A 128 -7.99 6.81 10.33
C PRO A 128 -7.24 6.62 11.65
N ALA A 129 -7.12 5.38 12.13
CA ALA A 129 -6.37 5.10 13.37
C ALA A 129 -4.87 5.34 13.19
N VAL A 130 -4.29 4.97 12.04
CA VAL A 130 -2.89 5.25 11.70
C VAL A 130 -2.63 6.75 11.59
N ARG A 131 -3.52 7.49 10.93
CA ARG A 131 -3.40 8.96 10.84
C ARG A 131 -3.45 9.65 12.20
N ARG A 132 -4.29 9.15 13.10
CA ARG A 132 -4.37 9.66 14.47
C ARG A 132 -3.12 9.32 15.28
N LEU A 133 -2.59 8.10 15.13
CA LEU A 133 -1.31 7.72 15.70
C LEU A 133 -0.20 8.65 15.21
N LYS A 134 -0.06 8.82 13.88
CA LYS A 134 0.95 9.72 13.30
C LYS A 134 0.81 11.13 13.84
N LYS A 135 -0.41 11.66 13.88
CA LYS A 135 -0.65 12.99 14.49
C LYS A 135 -0.27 13.03 15.96
N ALA A 136 -0.53 11.99 16.73
CA ALA A 136 -0.14 11.96 18.15
C ALA A 136 1.39 11.97 18.33
N ILE A 137 2.12 11.29 17.44
CA ILE A 137 3.59 11.31 17.40
C ILE A 137 4.08 12.71 17.03
N ASP A 138 3.57 13.28 15.94
CA ASP A 138 3.97 14.62 15.45
C ASP A 138 3.64 15.74 16.46
N ASP A 139 2.55 15.60 17.22
CA ASP A 139 2.16 16.51 18.31
C ASP A 139 3.01 16.29 19.60
N GLY A 140 3.96 15.35 19.61
CA GLY A 140 4.80 15.01 20.78
C GLY A 140 4.09 14.33 21.93
N LYS A 141 2.87 13.76 21.71
CA LYS A 141 2.04 13.16 22.79
C LYS A 141 2.57 11.86 23.36
N ILE A 142 3.53 11.24 22.69
CA ILE A 142 4.17 10.01 23.17
C ILE A 142 5.59 10.25 23.71
N GLY A 143 6.03 11.51 23.72
CA GLY A 143 7.44 11.86 23.92
C GLY A 143 8.30 11.42 22.73
N GLU A 144 9.56 11.05 22.98
CA GLU A 144 10.45 10.52 21.93
C GLU A 144 10.04 9.10 21.53
N PRO A 145 9.80 8.82 20.25
CA PRO A 145 9.55 7.46 19.76
C PRO A 145 10.77 6.55 20.00
N VAL A 146 10.55 5.39 20.59
CA VAL A 146 11.61 4.41 20.92
C VAL A 146 11.53 3.20 20.00
N SER A 147 10.32 2.60 19.91
CA SER A 147 10.13 1.40 19.11
C SER A 147 8.72 1.27 18.57
N ALA A 148 8.58 0.45 17.52
CA ALA A 148 7.29 0.07 16.96
C ALA A 148 7.22 -1.45 16.75
N THR A 149 6.02 -2.03 16.90
CA THR A 149 5.76 -3.44 16.62
C THR A 149 4.54 -3.57 15.72
N GLY A 150 4.74 -4.06 14.50
CA GLY A 150 3.68 -4.38 13.54
C GLY A 150 3.38 -5.88 13.52
N LYS A 151 2.12 -6.26 13.67
CA LYS A 151 1.66 -7.65 13.57
C LYS A 151 0.55 -7.78 12.53
N ARG A 152 0.86 -8.52 11.46
CA ARG A 152 -0.03 -8.69 10.33
C ARG A 152 -0.14 -10.17 9.96
N VAL A 153 -0.95 -10.89 10.73
CA VAL A 153 -1.08 -12.35 10.61
C VAL A 153 -2.51 -12.75 10.27
N SER A 154 -2.68 -13.87 9.57
CA SER A 154 -3.99 -14.37 9.16
C SER A 154 -3.97 -15.87 8.92
N LYS A 155 -5.17 -16.44 8.77
CA LYS A 155 -5.30 -17.79 8.19
C LYS A 155 -4.88 -17.80 6.73
N TRP A 156 -4.64 -19.01 6.22
CA TRP A 156 -4.29 -19.24 4.82
C TRP A 156 -5.26 -18.54 3.87
N PRO A 157 -4.78 -17.76 2.89
CA PRO A 157 -5.65 -17.05 1.96
C PRO A 157 -6.37 -18.03 1.03
N GLU A 158 -7.63 -17.75 0.71
CA GLU A 158 -8.42 -18.53 -0.25
C GLU A 158 -7.84 -18.47 -1.65
N ARG A 159 -7.16 -17.38 -1.98
CA ARG A 159 -6.47 -17.16 -3.24
C ARG A 159 -5.04 -16.74 -2.97
N LEU A 160 -4.11 -17.59 -3.40
CA LEU A 160 -2.69 -17.25 -3.38
C LEU A 160 -2.37 -16.25 -4.49
N GLY A 161 -1.54 -15.25 -4.13
CA GLY A 161 -0.94 -14.34 -5.09
C GLY A 161 0.22 -14.97 -5.86
N ASP A 162 0.89 -14.15 -6.63
CA ASP A 162 2.10 -14.46 -7.39
C ASP A 162 3.39 -14.08 -6.65
N ILE A 163 3.27 -13.67 -5.38
CA ILE A 163 4.35 -13.22 -4.48
C ILE A 163 4.17 -13.79 -3.07
N GLY A 164 5.24 -13.73 -2.25
CA GLY A 164 5.24 -14.19 -0.87
C GLY A 164 4.72 -13.17 0.13
N VAL A 165 4.67 -13.58 1.41
CA VAL A 165 4.10 -12.78 2.50
C VAL A 165 4.84 -11.45 2.75
N VAL A 166 6.12 -11.37 2.40
CA VAL A 166 6.91 -10.14 2.56
C VAL A 166 6.39 -9.06 1.63
N LYS A 167 6.33 -9.32 0.32
CA LYS A 167 5.87 -8.35 -0.69
C LYS A 167 4.35 -8.19 -0.73
N ASP A 168 3.57 -9.20 -0.32
CA ASP A 168 2.11 -9.09 -0.27
C ASP A 168 1.60 -8.45 1.01
N THR A 169 2.12 -8.88 2.15
CA THR A 169 1.52 -8.58 3.46
C THR A 169 2.40 -7.65 4.30
N ALA A 170 3.68 -7.98 4.50
CA ALA A 170 4.58 -7.20 5.36
C ALA A 170 4.91 -5.82 4.78
N ILE A 171 4.83 -5.65 3.46
CA ILE A 171 5.15 -4.38 2.78
C ILE A 171 4.33 -3.19 3.30
N HIS A 172 3.11 -3.42 3.75
CA HIS A 172 2.28 -2.37 4.38
C HIS A 172 2.89 -1.87 5.70
N ASP A 173 3.39 -2.79 6.53
CA ASP A 173 3.99 -2.41 7.81
C ASP A 173 5.41 -1.87 7.61
N ILE A 174 6.15 -2.34 6.59
CA ILE A 174 7.43 -1.73 6.16
C ILE A 174 7.22 -0.25 5.82
N ASP A 175 6.23 0.06 4.98
CA ASP A 175 5.87 1.43 4.64
C ASP A 175 5.45 2.24 5.86
N LEU A 176 4.62 1.66 6.74
CA LEU A 176 4.17 2.33 7.95
C LEU A 176 5.29 2.67 8.92
N MET A 177 6.32 1.80 9.09
CA MET A 177 7.45 2.13 9.97
C MET A 177 8.20 3.38 9.48
N ARG A 178 8.42 3.48 8.16
CA ARG A 178 8.99 4.68 7.55
C ARG A 178 8.10 5.92 7.78
N PHE A 179 6.80 5.76 7.59
CA PHE A 179 5.83 6.84 7.74
C PHE A 179 5.74 7.35 9.18
N ILE A 180 5.66 6.47 10.19
CA ILE A 180 5.50 6.88 11.59
C ILE A 180 6.77 7.50 12.16
N PHE A 181 7.96 6.97 11.83
CA PHE A 181 9.23 7.53 12.27
C PHE A 181 9.70 8.71 11.42
N ASN A 182 9.09 8.92 10.24
CA ASN A 182 9.52 9.93 9.25
C ASN A 182 10.98 9.76 8.84
N GLU A 183 11.47 8.54 8.83
CA GLU A 183 12.85 8.15 8.57
C GLU A 183 12.90 6.82 7.83
N ASP A 184 14.00 6.58 7.14
CA ASP A 184 14.30 5.30 6.53
C ASP A 184 15.11 4.41 7.48
N PRO A 185 14.88 3.09 7.51
CA PRO A 185 15.71 2.19 8.30
C PRO A 185 17.11 2.09 7.71
N ILE A 186 18.11 1.92 8.59
CA ILE A 186 19.53 1.80 8.23
C ILE A 186 20.04 0.35 8.23
N THR A 187 19.38 -0.55 8.97
CA THR A 187 19.72 -1.98 8.94
C THR A 187 18.47 -2.85 8.98
N VAL A 188 18.61 -4.09 8.52
CA VAL A 188 17.59 -5.12 8.59
C VAL A 188 18.18 -6.47 9.00
N TYR A 189 17.50 -7.16 9.91
CA TYR A 189 17.67 -8.59 10.17
C TYR A 189 16.33 -9.30 10.09
N ALA A 190 16.26 -10.41 9.38
CA ALA A 190 15.00 -11.12 9.19
C ALA A 190 15.14 -12.65 9.25
N ARG A 191 14.04 -13.29 9.60
CA ARG A 191 13.82 -14.74 9.48
C ARG A 191 12.54 -14.96 8.69
N ALA A 192 12.63 -15.64 7.58
CA ALA A 192 11.49 -16.01 6.76
C ALA A 192 11.54 -17.49 6.41
N GLY A 193 10.41 -18.07 6.07
CA GLY A 193 10.37 -19.46 5.68
C GLY A 193 9.05 -19.85 5.00
N ARG A 194 9.00 -21.13 4.61
CA ARG A 194 7.88 -21.76 3.92
C ARG A 194 7.43 -22.98 4.72
N LEU A 195 6.19 -22.95 5.19
CA LEU A 195 5.59 -24.09 5.87
C LEU A 195 4.53 -24.78 4.99
N ARG A 196 3.72 -23.99 4.29
CA ARG A 196 2.62 -24.49 3.43
C ARG A 196 2.82 -24.10 1.97
N HIS A 197 3.37 -22.92 1.69
CA HIS A 197 3.56 -22.44 0.33
C HIS A 197 4.69 -23.20 -0.37
N ARG A 198 4.47 -23.64 -1.63
CA ARG A 198 5.49 -24.41 -2.37
C ARG A 198 6.64 -23.58 -2.90
N ARG A 199 6.41 -22.30 -3.18
CA ARG A 199 7.34 -21.44 -3.91
C ARG A 199 7.82 -20.25 -3.09
N PHE A 200 6.91 -19.55 -2.39
CA PHE A 200 7.19 -18.31 -1.68
C PHE A 200 7.17 -18.52 -0.16
N GLU A 201 7.77 -17.61 0.57
CA GLU A 201 7.68 -17.54 2.03
C GLU A 201 6.23 -17.24 2.46
N ASP A 202 5.80 -17.89 3.54
CA ASP A 202 4.46 -17.74 4.12
C ASP A 202 4.48 -17.25 5.57
N TYR A 203 5.70 -17.01 6.11
CA TYR A 203 5.92 -16.28 7.34
C TYR A 203 7.22 -15.50 7.29
N VAL A 204 7.25 -14.39 8.02
CA VAL A 204 8.43 -13.54 8.21
C VAL A 204 8.39 -12.84 9.56
N GLN A 205 9.55 -12.71 10.18
CA GLN A 205 9.83 -11.88 11.35
C GLN A 205 11.01 -10.99 11.00
N VAL A 206 10.87 -9.70 11.28
CA VAL A 206 11.82 -8.67 10.85
C VAL A 206 12.16 -7.77 12.01
N MET A 207 13.42 -7.40 12.13
CA MET A 207 13.91 -6.29 12.94
C MET A 207 14.52 -5.25 12.00
N LEU A 208 14.02 -4.02 12.07
CA LEU A 208 14.57 -2.84 11.41
C LEU A 208 15.17 -1.93 12.47
N THR A 209 16.33 -1.35 12.19
CA THR A 209 16.86 -0.25 13.01
C THR A 209 16.85 1.04 12.21
N PHE A 210 16.62 2.13 12.91
CA PHE A 210 16.55 3.48 12.34
C PHE A 210 17.66 4.34 12.95
N PRO A 211 17.93 5.53 12.40
CA PRO A 211 18.76 6.51 13.07
C PRO A 211 18.32 6.76 14.52
N ASP A 212 19.24 7.25 15.36
CA ASP A 212 19.00 7.60 16.77
C ASP A 212 18.53 6.43 17.66
N GLY A 213 18.80 5.18 17.23
CA GLY A 213 18.55 3.98 18.02
C GLY A 213 17.09 3.48 18.02
N LYS A 214 16.21 4.10 17.26
CA LYS A 214 14.83 3.60 17.10
C LYS A 214 14.81 2.23 16.41
N SER A 215 13.85 1.39 16.77
CA SER A 215 13.72 0.04 16.19
C SER A 215 12.27 -0.33 15.87
N ALA A 216 12.09 -1.20 14.87
CA ALA A 216 10.79 -1.77 14.55
C ALA A 216 10.87 -3.29 14.44
N PHE A 217 9.83 -3.97 14.96
CA PHE A 217 9.64 -5.41 14.84
C PHE A 217 8.39 -5.69 14.03
N LEU A 218 8.53 -6.51 12.98
CA LEU A 218 7.41 -6.88 12.12
C LEU A 218 7.20 -8.39 12.14
N GLU A 219 5.95 -8.81 12.25
CA GLU A 219 5.53 -10.19 12.07
C GLU A 219 4.42 -10.26 11.03
N ALA A 220 4.66 -11.01 9.96
CA ALA A 220 3.64 -11.30 8.97
C ALA A 220 3.60 -12.80 8.65
N ASN A 221 2.40 -13.37 8.59
CA ASN A 221 2.22 -14.75 8.16
C ASN A 221 0.78 -15.05 7.70
N TRP A 222 0.62 -16.19 7.00
CA TRP A 222 -0.68 -16.76 6.60
C TRP A 222 -0.99 -18.07 7.31
N LEU A 223 -0.47 -18.27 8.53
CA LEU A 223 -0.44 -19.56 9.22
C LEU A 223 -1.26 -19.58 10.51
N THR A 224 -1.82 -18.45 10.92
CA THR A 224 -2.56 -18.34 12.18
C THR A 224 -4.05 -18.66 12.01
N PRO A 225 -4.75 -19.14 13.05
CA PRO A 225 -6.15 -19.51 12.94
C PRO A 225 -7.11 -18.32 12.73
N TYR A 226 -6.69 -17.10 13.07
CA TYR A 226 -7.49 -15.88 12.94
C TYR A 226 -6.63 -14.70 12.48
N LYS A 227 -7.31 -13.64 12.05
CA LYS A 227 -6.68 -12.42 11.53
C LYS A 227 -6.36 -11.46 12.67
N VAL A 228 -5.10 -11.01 12.73
CA VAL A 228 -4.64 -9.90 13.59
C VAL A 228 -4.00 -8.84 12.72
N ARG A 229 -4.35 -7.58 12.96
CA ARG A 229 -3.85 -6.40 12.25
C ARG A 229 -3.59 -5.31 13.28
N GLN A 230 -2.39 -5.25 13.84
CA GLN A 230 -2.08 -4.40 14.98
C GLN A 230 -0.75 -3.68 14.81
N LEU A 231 -0.70 -2.46 15.30
CA LEU A 231 0.51 -1.65 15.43
C LEU A 231 0.60 -1.12 16.87
N ILE A 232 1.76 -1.30 17.49
CA ILE A 232 2.08 -0.74 18.81
C ILE A 232 3.28 0.16 18.64
N VAL A 233 3.19 1.40 19.10
CA VAL A 233 4.31 2.35 19.12
C VAL A 233 4.58 2.76 20.56
N THR A 234 5.82 2.57 20.99
CA THR A 234 6.31 2.94 22.31
C THR A 234 7.13 4.23 22.21
N GLY A 235 6.73 5.22 22.98
CA GLY A 235 7.50 6.44 23.19
C GLY A 235 7.92 6.54 24.67
N SER A 236 8.69 7.58 24.99
CA SER A 236 9.18 7.84 26.37
C SER A 236 8.07 8.16 27.36
N GLU A 237 6.91 8.69 26.90
CA GLU A 237 5.82 9.18 27.73
C GLU A 237 4.53 8.36 27.60
N ALA A 238 4.35 7.63 26.48
CA ALA A 238 3.16 6.86 26.23
C ALA A 238 3.39 5.68 25.27
N ILE A 239 2.49 4.70 25.34
CA ILE A 239 2.37 3.63 24.35
C ILE A 239 1.04 3.81 23.62
N ILE A 240 1.08 3.75 22.30
CA ILE A 240 -0.14 3.75 21.47
C ILE A 240 -0.29 2.40 20.78
N THR A 241 -1.45 1.78 20.97
CA THR A 241 -1.87 0.57 20.26
C THR A 241 -2.95 0.92 19.26
N VAL A 242 -2.80 0.45 18.01
CA VAL A 242 -3.76 0.62 16.93
C VAL A 242 -4.22 -0.76 16.45
N ASP A 243 -5.53 -0.97 16.33
CA ASP A 243 -6.11 -2.05 15.55
C ASP A 243 -6.56 -1.50 14.18
N TYR A 244 -5.98 -2.02 13.09
CA TYR A 244 -6.27 -1.52 11.74
C TYR A 244 -7.68 -1.88 11.26
N ILE A 245 -8.29 -2.95 11.79
CA ILE A 245 -9.59 -3.47 11.34
C ILE A 245 -10.72 -2.66 11.98
N THR A 246 -10.67 -2.54 13.31
CA THR A 246 -11.67 -1.79 14.08
C THR A 246 -11.43 -0.29 14.04
N GLN A 247 -10.21 0.12 13.68
CA GLN A 247 -9.71 1.51 13.74
C GLN A 247 -9.72 2.07 15.17
N GLU A 248 -9.65 1.18 16.15
CA GLU A 248 -9.49 1.56 17.54
C GLU A 248 -8.06 2.02 17.80
N ILE A 249 -7.93 3.06 18.59
CA ILE A 249 -6.66 3.55 19.12
C ILE A 249 -6.73 3.56 20.64
N LYS A 250 -5.74 2.98 21.28
CA LYS A 250 -5.57 2.96 22.74
C LYS A 250 -4.27 3.70 23.09
N ILE A 251 -4.34 4.63 24.02
CA ILE A 251 -3.21 5.44 24.48
C ILE A 251 -3.02 5.17 25.96
N ASP A 252 -1.91 4.55 26.32
CA ASP A 252 -1.51 4.24 27.68
C ASP A 252 -0.40 5.20 28.13
N THR A 253 -0.65 5.97 29.18
CA THR A 253 0.32 6.80 29.87
C THR A 253 0.56 6.29 31.28
N SER A 254 1.48 6.87 32.04
CA SER A 254 1.73 6.50 33.44
C SER A 254 0.49 6.62 34.35
N ASN A 255 -0.46 7.50 33.99
CA ASN A 255 -1.58 7.88 34.86
C ASN A 255 -2.94 7.41 34.35
N GLN A 256 -3.06 7.06 33.06
CA GLN A 256 -4.36 6.74 32.49
C GLN A 256 -4.25 5.93 31.19
N THR A 257 -5.32 5.22 30.87
CA THR A 257 -5.58 4.62 29.56
C THR A 257 -6.72 5.37 28.90
N LEU A 258 -6.51 5.83 27.68
CA LEU A 258 -7.53 6.47 26.85
C LEU A 258 -7.87 5.60 25.64
N ILE A 259 -9.16 5.38 25.41
CA ILE A 259 -9.68 4.69 24.22
C ILE A 259 -10.71 5.63 23.57
N PRO A 260 -10.27 6.59 22.76
CA PRO A 260 -11.18 7.53 22.12
C PRO A 260 -12.07 6.80 21.11
N ARG A 261 -13.37 7.13 21.11
CA ARG A 261 -14.32 6.58 20.15
C ARG A 261 -14.36 7.45 18.91
N TYR A 262 -14.22 6.81 17.75
CA TYR A 262 -14.29 7.47 16.46
C TYR A 262 -15.24 6.73 15.53
N ARG A 263 -15.78 7.47 14.55
CA ARG A 263 -16.52 6.84 13.47
C ARG A 263 -15.56 6.08 12.56
N TRP A 264 -15.94 4.88 12.19
CA TRP A 264 -15.21 4.07 11.20
C TRP A 264 -15.34 4.72 9.81
N GLU A 265 -14.25 4.80 9.06
CA GLU A 265 -14.21 5.30 7.70
C GLU A 265 -13.47 4.31 6.80
N GLU A 266 -13.90 4.18 5.55
CA GLU A 266 -13.28 3.24 4.61
C GLU A 266 -11.93 3.77 4.10
N PRO A 267 -10.79 3.12 4.42
CA PRO A 267 -9.47 3.62 4.01
C PRO A 267 -9.31 3.72 2.50
N LEU A 268 -9.83 2.75 1.72
CA LEU A 268 -9.77 2.77 0.25
C LEU A 268 -10.51 3.98 -0.33
N LYS A 269 -11.62 4.37 0.27
CA LYS A 269 -12.35 5.57 -0.18
C LYS A 269 -11.54 6.83 0.08
N MET A 270 -10.87 6.92 1.23
CA MET A 270 -10.01 8.06 1.55
C MET A 270 -8.79 8.12 0.62
N GLU A 271 -8.19 6.98 0.32
CA GLU A 271 -7.03 6.84 -0.56
C GLU A 271 -7.35 7.26 -2.00
N LEU A 272 -8.40 6.69 -2.59
CA LEU A 272 -8.81 7.02 -3.96
C LEU A 272 -9.34 8.45 -4.08
N LYS A 273 -10.03 8.94 -3.03
CA LYS A 273 -10.41 10.36 -3.00
C LYS A 273 -9.18 11.26 -3.00
N HIS A 274 -8.18 10.96 -2.16
CA HIS A 274 -6.91 11.70 -2.14
C HIS A 274 -6.21 11.69 -3.50
N PHE A 275 -6.16 10.52 -4.18
CA PHE A 275 -5.63 10.43 -5.54
C PHE A 275 -6.35 11.37 -6.52
N VAL A 276 -7.69 11.31 -6.55
CA VAL A 276 -8.51 12.12 -7.44
C VAL A 276 -8.34 13.61 -7.16
N ASP A 277 -8.42 14.01 -5.87
CA ASP A 277 -8.28 15.40 -5.46
C ASP A 277 -6.89 15.95 -5.78
N SER A 278 -5.83 15.19 -5.49
CA SER A 278 -4.46 15.63 -5.74
C SER A 278 -4.17 15.85 -7.22
N VAL A 279 -4.69 14.97 -8.09
CA VAL A 279 -4.55 15.17 -9.55
C VAL A 279 -5.34 16.41 -10.03
N LEU A 280 -6.56 16.61 -9.53
CA LEU A 280 -7.41 17.75 -9.94
C LEU A 280 -6.85 19.10 -9.46
N ASN A 281 -6.24 19.15 -8.27
CA ASN A 281 -5.77 20.37 -7.64
C ASN A 281 -4.27 20.62 -7.83
N ASN A 282 -3.54 19.69 -8.43
CA ASN A 282 -2.07 19.67 -8.51
C ASN A 282 -1.40 19.66 -7.14
N ASP A 283 -1.98 18.90 -6.18
CA ASP A 283 -1.44 18.73 -4.84
C ASP A 283 -0.45 17.57 -4.74
N SER A 284 0.41 17.59 -3.72
CA SER A 284 1.32 16.48 -3.42
C SER A 284 0.58 15.27 -2.86
N PHE A 285 1.09 14.08 -3.12
CA PHE A 285 0.56 12.83 -2.56
C PHE A 285 1.12 12.54 -1.16
N LEU A 286 0.25 11.98 -0.31
CA LEU A 286 0.66 11.40 0.98
C LEU A 286 1.55 10.16 0.80
N VAL A 287 1.31 9.41 -0.26
CA VAL A 287 2.12 8.27 -0.69
C VAL A 287 2.72 8.60 -2.05
N THR A 288 4.03 8.63 -2.13
CA THR A 288 4.76 8.94 -3.37
C THR A 288 5.24 7.67 -4.08
N GLY A 289 5.61 7.77 -5.35
CA GLY A 289 6.29 6.67 -6.04
C GLY A 289 7.61 6.27 -5.37
N MET A 290 8.32 7.21 -4.75
CA MET A 290 9.55 6.93 -4.00
C MET A 290 9.28 6.05 -2.76
N ASP A 291 8.12 6.20 -2.10
CA ASP A 291 7.72 5.31 -1.02
C ASP A 291 7.56 3.86 -1.50
N GLY A 292 7.01 3.68 -2.71
CA GLY A 292 6.91 2.37 -3.36
C GLY A 292 8.29 1.74 -3.64
N VAL A 293 9.21 2.52 -4.19
CA VAL A 293 10.60 2.07 -4.46
C VAL A 293 11.29 1.65 -3.18
N LYS A 294 11.28 2.51 -2.16
CA LYS A 294 11.96 2.24 -0.87
C LYS A 294 11.34 1.05 -0.14
N ALA A 295 10.02 0.91 -0.13
CA ALA A 295 9.35 -0.24 0.47
C ALA A 295 9.74 -1.56 -0.22
N LEU A 296 9.89 -1.57 -1.55
CA LEU A 296 10.36 -2.74 -2.29
C LEU A 296 11.83 -3.05 -2.01
N LYS A 297 12.72 -2.05 -1.98
CA LYS A 297 14.14 -2.25 -1.60
C LYS A 297 14.26 -2.87 -0.21
N ILE A 298 13.51 -2.39 0.76
CA ILE A 298 13.50 -2.96 2.11
C ILE A 298 12.94 -4.39 2.08
N ALA A 299 11.87 -4.65 1.34
CA ALA A 299 11.30 -6.00 1.21
C ALA A 299 12.29 -6.98 0.57
N GLU A 300 13.07 -6.56 -0.41
CA GLU A 300 14.12 -7.37 -1.03
C GLU A 300 15.27 -7.62 -0.05
N ALA A 301 15.71 -6.62 0.69
CA ALA A 301 16.73 -6.77 1.72
C ALA A 301 16.27 -7.68 2.87
N ILE A 302 14.97 -7.68 3.24
CA ILE A 302 14.38 -8.63 4.19
C ILE A 302 14.54 -10.07 3.70
N LEU A 303 14.22 -10.33 2.44
CA LEU A 303 14.36 -11.66 1.83
C LEU A 303 15.82 -12.09 1.77
N GLU A 304 16.72 -11.19 1.38
CA GLU A 304 18.16 -11.44 1.34
C GLU A 304 18.74 -11.70 2.74
N SER A 305 18.36 -10.90 3.75
CA SER A 305 18.77 -11.08 5.15
C SER A 305 18.31 -12.45 5.67
N ALA A 306 17.08 -12.85 5.37
CA ALA A 306 16.55 -14.14 5.79
C ALA A 306 17.27 -15.31 5.09
N GLU A 307 17.59 -15.20 3.82
CA GLU A 307 18.33 -16.21 3.05
C GLU A 307 19.76 -16.36 3.55
N LYS A 308 20.47 -15.23 3.74
CA LYS A 308 21.87 -15.21 4.20
C LYS A 308 22.02 -15.39 5.71
N ASN A 309 20.94 -15.27 6.47
CA ASN A 309 20.93 -15.27 7.94
C ASN A 309 21.89 -14.22 8.53
N LYS A 310 21.86 -13.00 7.99
CA LYS A 310 22.78 -11.91 8.35
C LYS A 310 22.05 -10.59 8.48
N LEU A 311 22.58 -9.73 9.36
CA LEU A 311 22.24 -8.30 9.37
C LEU A 311 22.75 -7.68 8.05
N LEU A 312 21.91 -6.87 7.42
CA LEU A 312 22.28 -6.09 6.23
C LEU A 312 22.11 -4.60 6.52
N GLU A 313 23.04 -3.81 5.99
CA GLU A 313 22.91 -2.35 5.90
C GLU A 313 22.00 -2.02 4.71
N LEU A 314 21.19 -0.96 4.85
CA LEU A 314 20.27 -0.51 3.82
C LEU A 314 20.76 0.79 3.19
N ASP A 315 20.80 0.82 1.87
CA ASP A 315 21.03 2.01 1.03
C ASP A 315 19.75 2.30 0.23
N LEU A 316 18.99 3.35 0.65
CA LEU A 316 17.60 3.59 0.20
C LEU A 316 17.42 4.92 -0.54
#